data_54bbec0fe0d67545176f89fb81619ef0
#
_entry.id   54bbec0fe0d67545176f89fb81619ef0
#
_cell.length_a   1.000
_cell.length_b   1.000
_cell.length_c   1.000
_cell.angle_alpha   90.00
_cell.angle_beta   90.00
_cell.angle_gamma   90.00
#
_symmetry.space_group_name_H-M   'P 1'
#
loop_
_entity.id
_entity.type
_entity.pdbx_description
1 polymer ?
#
loop_
_entity_poly.entity_id
_entity_poly.type
_entity_poly.pdbx_seq_one_letter_code
_entity_poly.pdbx_strand_id
1 'polypeptide(L)'
;MIEIPSRARKLALLGGVGCSLLGGLVLWKESISGSKLEYSKSVKEIQENIEKKVFVVTGANSGIGRETVHELARRKGKVYMACRDLKKCEEERSKIVLETRNKYVYCRCY
;
A
#
# COMPACT_ATOMS: atom_id res chain seq x y z
N MET A 1 4.85 9.79 13.25
CA MET A 1 5.99 9.58 14.17
C MET A 1 5.87 10.57 15.32
N ILE A 2 5.68 10.07 16.53
CA ILE A 2 5.55 10.94 17.71
C ILE A 2 6.94 11.15 18.27
N GLU A 3 7.51 12.34 18.08
CA GLU A 3 8.73 12.73 18.77
C GLU A 3 8.41 13.00 20.23
N ILE A 4 9.10 12.33 21.14
CA ILE A 4 9.00 12.62 22.58
C ILE A 4 9.75 13.92 22.81
N PRO A 5 9.10 15.00 23.27
CA PRO A 5 9.78 16.27 23.51
C PRO A 5 10.90 16.10 24.55
N SER A 6 12.00 16.80 24.32
CA SER A 6 13.19 16.70 25.17
C SER A 6 12.91 16.99 26.67
N ARG A 7 11.87 17.74 26.96
CA ARG A 7 11.38 17.99 28.33
C ARG A 7 10.85 16.72 29.00
N ALA A 8 10.18 15.85 28.27
CA ALA A 8 9.69 14.56 28.78
C ALA A 8 10.84 13.59 29.11
N ARG A 9 11.94 13.65 28.37
CA ARG A 9 13.14 12.87 28.65
C ARG A 9 13.82 13.32 29.97
N LYS A 10 13.90 14.62 30.22
CA LYS A 10 14.47 15.16 31.48
C LYS A 10 13.61 14.81 32.70
N LEU A 11 12.29 14.86 32.58
CA LEU A 11 11.36 14.45 33.64
C LEU A 11 11.43 12.93 33.89
N ALA A 12 11.63 12.12 32.89
CA ALA A 12 11.79 10.67 33.01
C ALA A 12 13.07 10.27 33.78
N LEU A 13 14.15 11.06 33.61
CA LEU A 13 15.43 10.83 34.32
C LEU A 13 15.38 11.26 35.79
N LEU A 14 14.48 12.17 36.16
CA LEU A 14 14.33 12.71 37.54
C LEU A 14 13.33 11.94 38.40
N GLY A 15 12.47 11.13 37.82
CA GLY A 15 11.44 10.37 38.52
C GLY A 15 11.76 8.87 38.59
N GLY A 16 12.33 8.40 39.71
CA GLY A 16 12.70 6.98 39.84
C GLY A 16 11.53 5.99 39.80
N VAL A 17 10.28 6.45 39.91
CA VAL A 17 9.08 5.61 39.80
C VAL A 17 8.52 5.54 38.39
N GLY A 18 8.95 6.45 37.52
CA GLY A 18 8.53 6.50 36.11
C GLY A 18 9.32 5.57 35.17
N CYS A 19 10.45 5.04 35.59
CA CYS A 19 11.36 4.26 34.73
C CYS A 19 10.73 2.95 34.20
N SER A 20 9.92 2.27 34.99
CA SER A 20 9.28 1.01 34.58
C SER A 20 8.15 1.21 33.55
N LEU A 21 7.37 2.28 33.70
CA LEU A 21 6.32 2.64 32.73
C LEU A 21 6.90 3.18 31.43
N LEU A 22 7.96 3.99 31.51
CA LEU A 22 8.67 4.52 30.35
C LEU A 22 9.49 3.44 29.63
N GLY A 23 10.08 2.49 30.36
CA GLY A 23 10.73 1.32 29.80
C GLY A 23 9.77 0.45 28.98
N GLY A 24 8.54 0.23 29.47
CA GLY A 24 7.50 -0.49 28.75
C GLY A 24 7.03 0.25 27.48
N LEU A 25 6.88 1.56 27.55
CA LEU A 25 6.54 2.38 26.37
C LEU A 25 7.66 2.43 25.33
N VAL A 26 8.90 2.51 25.75
CA VAL A 26 10.07 2.48 24.85
C VAL A 26 10.22 1.12 24.16
N LEU A 27 10.06 0.02 24.89
CA LEU A 27 10.05 -1.33 24.35
C LEU A 27 8.91 -1.54 23.34
N TRP A 28 7.74 -1.02 23.62
CA TRP A 28 6.61 -1.08 22.71
C TRP A 28 6.83 -0.25 21.44
N LYS A 29 7.46 0.90 21.56
CA LYS A 29 7.83 1.74 20.43
C LYS A 29 8.86 1.06 19.50
N GLU A 30 9.83 0.37 20.05
CA GLU A 30 10.81 -0.40 19.29
C GLU A 30 10.15 -1.57 18.55
N SER A 31 9.22 -2.26 19.19
CA SER A 31 8.45 -3.34 18.58
C SER A 31 7.61 -2.85 17.40
N ILE A 32 6.92 -1.72 17.54
CA ILE A 32 6.16 -1.09 16.45
C ILE A 32 7.08 -0.58 15.34
N SER A 33 8.22 -0.01 15.69
CA SER A 33 9.21 0.49 14.74
C SER A 33 9.82 -0.64 13.91
N GLY A 34 10.11 -1.79 14.50
CA GLY A 34 10.57 -2.97 13.80
C GLY A 34 9.58 -3.51 12.78
N SER A 35 8.31 -3.66 13.17
CA SER A 35 7.26 -4.12 12.27
C SER A 35 6.98 -3.15 11.11
N LYS A 36 7.11 -1.86 11.35
CA LYS A 36 6.94 -0.85 10.31
C LYS A 36 8.06 -0.85 9.29
N LEU A 37 9.29 -1.11 9.70
CA LEU A 37 10.45 -1.24 8.80
C LEU A 37 10.37 -2.49 7.93
N GLU A 38 9.98 -3.63 8.48
CA GLU A 38 9.75 -4.86 7.71
C GLU A 38 8.62 -4.68 6.69
N TYR A 39 7.52 -4.08 7.10
CA TYR A 39 6.40 -3.80 6.21
C TYR A 39 6.82 -2.90 5.04
N SER A 40 7.57 -1.85 5.29
CA SER A 40 8.01 -0.94 4.23
C SER A 40 9.01 -1.59 3.26
N LYS A 41 9.86 -2.48 3.74
CA LYS A 41 10.78 -3.26 2.92
C LYS A 41 10.01 -4.26 2.03
N SER A 42 9.07 -4.98 2.62
CA SER A 42 8.21 -5.92 1.88
C SER A 42 7.37 -5.22 0.80
N VAL A 43 6.84 -4.02 1.09
CA VAL A 43 6.09 -3.23 0.10
C VAL A 43 6.97 -2.77 -1.05
N LYS A 44 8.21 -2.37 -0.80
CA LYS A 44 9.16 -2.01 -1.86
C LYS A 44 9.51 -3.21 -2.74
N GLU A 45 9.77 -4.35 -2.13
CA GLU A 45 10.06 -5.59 -2.84
C GLU A 45 8.88 -6.05 -3.70
N ILE A 46 7.64 -5.95 -3.18
CA ILE A 46 6.42 -6.23 -3.94
C ILE A 46 6.27 -5.22 -5.09
N GLN A 47 6.60 -3.96 -4.88
CA GLN A 47 6.52 -2.94 -5.91
C GLN A 47 7.48 -3.19 -7.07
N GLU A 48 8.71 -3.55 -6.80
CA GLU A 48 9.69 -3.94 -7.81
C GLU A 48 9.26 -5.20 -8.57
N ASN A 49 8.61 -6.13 -7.88
CA ASN A 49 8.08 -7.35 -8.47
C ASN A 49 6.82 -7.14 -9.34
N ILE A 50 6.07 -6.07 -9.15
CA ILE A 50 4.85 -5.78 -9.92
C ILE A 50 5.19 -5.13 -11.26
N GLU A 51 6.20 -4.28 -11.30
CA GLU A 51 6.65 -3.66 -12.55
C GLU A 51 7.03 -4.73 -13.58
N LYS A 52 6.49 -4.63 -14.78
CA LYS A 52 6.68 -5.57 -15.90
C LYS A 52 5.99 -6.94 -15.76
N LYS A 53 5.32 -7.25 -14.66
CA LYS A 53 4.52 -8.47 -14.55
C LYS A 53 3.16 -8.30 -15.21
N VAL A 54 2.59 -9.43 -15.60
CA VAL A 54 1.28 -9.51 -16.25
C VAL A 54 0.25 -10.06 -15.26
N PHE A 55 -0.85 -9.34 -15.11
CA PHE A 55 -1.94 -9.69 -14.22
C PHE A 55 -3.26 -9.83 -14.99
N VAL A 56 -4.08 -10.76 -14.59
CA VAL A 56 -5.45 -10.91 -15.08
C VAL A 56 -6.40 -10.73 -13.91
N VAL A 57 -7.32 -9.79 -14.01
CA VAL A 57 -8.29 -9.50 -12.96
C VAL A 57 -9.70 -9.71 -13.50
N THR A 58 -10.44 -10.63 -12.91
CA THR A 58 -11.84 -10.89 -13.23
C THR A 58 -12.78 -9.94 -12.50
N GLY A 59 -13.93 -9.61 -13.09
CA GLY A 59 -14.87 -8.65 -12.52
C GLY A 59 -14.26 -7.25 -12.33
N ALA A 60 -13.40 -6.84 -13.25
CA ALA A 60 -12.54 -5.68 -13.10
C ALA A 60 -13.23 -4.33 -13.37
N ASN A 61 -14.47 -4.34 -13.84
CA ASN A 61 -15.23 -3.14 -14.19
C ASN A 61 -15.97 -2.49 -12.99
N SER A 62 -15.95 -3.12 -11.82
CA SER A 62 -16.64 -2.60 -10.63
C SER A 62 -16.03 -3.11 -9.34
N GLY A 63 -16.31 -2.41 -8.24
CA GLY A 63 -15.98 -2.82 -6.89
C GLY A 63 -14.49 -3.11 -6.64
N ILE A 64 -14.20 -4.20 -5.95
CA ILE A 64 -12.84 -4.61 -5.55
C ILE A 64 -11.95 -4.87 -6.77
N GLY A 65 -12.50 -5.48 -7.82
CA GLY A 65 -11.75 -5.76 -9.06
C GLY A 65 -11.24 -4.49 -9.72
N ARG A 66 -12.06 -3.45 -9.80
CA ARG A 66 -11.68 -2.13 -10.32
C ARG A 66 -10.55 -1.49 -9.51
N GLU A 67 -10.68 -1.47 -8.20
CA GLU A 67 -9.65 -0.92 -7.30
C GLU A 67 -8.33 -1.71 -7.39
N THR A 68 -8.41 -3.02 -7.52
CA THR A 68 -7.24 -3.88 -7.73
C THR A 68 -6.52 -3.54 -9.03
N VAL A 69 -7.25 -3.39 -10.13
CA VAL A 69 -6.68 -2.98 -11.42
C VAL A 69 -6.03 -1.60 -11.32
N HIS A 70 -6.70 -0.65 -10.68
CA HIS A 70 -6.16 0.70 -10.47
C HIS A 70 -4.83 0.67 -9.73
N GLU A 71 -4.73 -0.08 -8.65
CA GLU A 71 -3.52 -0.19 -7.85
C GLU A 71 -2.38 -0.90 -8.62
N LEU A 72 -2.69 -1.98 -9.33
CA LEU A 72 -1.71 -2.67 -10.17
C LEU A 72 -1.21 -1.79 -11.31
N ALA A 73 -2.10 -1.04 -11.94
CA ALA A 73 -1.75 -0.10 -13.00
C ALA A 73 -0.89 1.05 -12.48
N ARG A 74 -1.22 1.58 -11.30
CA ARG A 74 -0.43 2.62 -10.63
C ARG A 74 1.01 2.17 -10.37
N ARG A 75 1.20 0.89 -10.09
CA ARG A 75 2.51 0.27 -9.87
C ARG A 75 3.18 -0.23 -11.16
N LYS A 76 2.70 0.22 -12.31
CA LYS A 76 3.25 -0.10 -13.64
C LYS A 76 3.17 -1.58 -14.04
N GLY A 77 2.22 -2.32 -13.47
CA GLY A 77 1.89 -3.67 -13.92
C GLY A 77 1.16 -3.65 -15.27
N LYS A 78 1.30 -4.72 -16.04
CA LYS A 78 0.51 -4.96 -17.24
C LYS A 78 -0.76 -5.71 -16.84
N VAL A 79 -1.93 -5.10 -16.99
CA VAL A 79 -3.18 -5.63 -16.47
C VAL A 79 -4.17 -5.95 -17.58
N TYR A 80 -4.71 -7.15 -17.57
CA TYR A 80 -5.85 -7.56 -18.38
C TYR A 80 -7.11 -7.58 -17.52
N MET A 81 -8.04 -6.70 -17.84
CA MET A 81 -9.37 -6.65 -17.22
C MET A 81 -10.28 -7.63 -17.91
N ALA A 82 -10.68 -8.70 -17.22
CA ALA A 82 -11.63 -9.68 -17.72
C ALA A 82 -13.04 -9.33 -17.24
N CYS A 83 -13.91 -8.95 -18.16
CA CYS A 83 -15.25 -8.46 -17.89
C CYS A 83 -16.29 -9.14 -18.78
N ARG A 84 -17.56 -9.16 -18.35
CA ARG A 84 -18.67 -9.65 -19.18
C ARG A 84 -19.13 -8.62 -20.20
N ASP A 85 -19.12 -7.35 -19.81
CA ASP A 85 -19.52 -6.22 -20.64
C ASP A 85 -18.29 -5.44 -21.08
N LEU A 86 -17.93 -5.58 -22.35
CA LEU A 86 -16.76 -4.93 -22.92
C LEU A 86 -16.88 -3.41 -22.92
N LYS A 87 -18.08 -2.86 -23.15
CA LYS A 87 -18.30 -1.42 -23.17
C LYS A 87 -18.03 -0.76 -21.83
N LYS A 88 -18.59 -1.32 -20.76
CA LYS A 88 -18.31 -0.85 -19.39
C LYS A 88 -16.85 -1.02 -19.02
N CYS A 89 -16.24 -2.12 -19.44
CA CYS A 89 -14.82 -2.37 -19.23
C CYS A 89 -13.94 -1.28 -19.86
N GLU A 90 -14.21 -0.92 -21.11
CA GLU A 90 -13.46 0.12 -21.82
C GLU A 90 -13.65 1.52 -21.20
N GLU A 91 -14.84 1.83 -20.70
CA GLU A 91 -15.09 3.07 -19.97
C GLU A 91 -14.24 3.15 -18.69
N GLU A 92 -14.22 2.10 -17.89
CA GLU A 92 -13.41 2.05 -16.67
C GLU A 92 -11.91 1.99 -16.97
N ARG A 93 -11.51 1.24 -18.00
CA ARG A 93 -10.14 1.22 -18.49
C ARG A 93 -9.64 2.61 -18.83
N SER A 94 -10.42 3.38 -19.58
CA SER A 94 -10.06 4.74 -19.98
C SER A 94 -9.82 5.64 -18.76
N LYS A 95 -10.66 5.56 -17.75
CA LYS A 95 -10.47 6.30 -16.49
C LYS A 95 -9.18 5.89 -15.78
N ILE A 96 -8.93 4.59 -15.65
CA ILE A 96 -7.74 4.05 -14.99
C ILE A 96 -6.47 4.47 -15.72
N VAL A 97 -6.46 4.39 -17.04
CA VAL A 97 -5.31 4.81 -17.86
C VAL A 97 -5.03 6.32 -17.69
N LEU A 98 -6.05 7.15 -17.65
CA LEU A 98 -5.90 8.59 -17.41
C LEU A 98 -5.37 8.90 -16.00
N GLU A 99 -5.87 8.22 -14.99
CA GLU A 99 -5.47 8.44 -13.60
C GLU A 99 -4.07 7.92 -13.28
N THR A 100 -3.75 6.72 -13.78
CA THR A 100 -2.45 6.06 -13.51
C THR A 100 -1.36 6.38 -14.52
N ARG A 101 -1.74 6.91 -15.68
CA ARG A 101 -0.85 7.12 -16.84
C ARG A 101 -0.16 5.85 -17.34
N ASN A 102 -0.73 4.69 -17.04
CA ASN A 102 -0.25 3.39 -17.49
C ASN A 102 -1.08 2.92 -18.68
N LYS A 103 -0.47 2.87 -19.85
CA LYS A 103 -1.11 2.42 -21.11
C LYS A 103 -1.25 0.90 -21.20
N TYR A 104 -0.64 0.13 -20.34
CA TYR A 104 -0.64 -1.33 -20.37
C TYR A 104 -1.82 -1.94 -19.59
N VAL A 105 -2.98 -1.36 -19.78
CA VAL A 105 -4.25 -1.87 -19.24
C VAL A 105 -5.14 -2.25 -20.43
N TYR A 106 -5.62 -3.48 -20.46
CA TYR A 106 -6.39 -4.03 -21.57
C TYR A 106 -7.69 -4.63 -21.11
N CYS A 107 -8.74 -4.50 -21.92
CA CYS A 107 -10.01 -5.18 -21.68
C CYS A 107 -10.09 -6.48 -22.49
N ARG A 108 -10.64 -7.51 -21.85
CA ARG A 108 -11.02 -8.78 -22.48
C ARG A 108 -12.40 -9.20 -21.99
N CYS A 109 -13.23 -9.60 -22.95
CA CYS A 109 -14.54 -10.19 -22.66
C CYS A 109 -14.43 -11.71 -22.57
N TYR A 110 -15.16 -12.27 -21.62
CA TYR A 110 -15.25 -13.73 -21.46
C TYR A 110 -16.69 -14.23 -21.46
#